data_cfc5ae267c41e18da0e76083152706cf
#
_entry.id   cfc5ae267c41e18da0e76083152706cf
#
_cell.length_a   1.000
_cell.length_b   1.000
_cell.length_c   1.000
_cell.angle_alpha   90.00
_cell.angle_beta   90.00
_cell.angle_gamma   90.00
#
_symmetry.space_group_name_H-M   'P 1'
#
loop_
_entity.id
_entity.type
_entity.pdbx_description
1 polymer ?
#
loop_
_entity_poly.entity_id
_entity_poly.type
_entity_poly.pdbx_seq_one_letter_code
_entity_poly.pdbx_strand_id
1 'polypeptide(L)'
;TLVPAGTIVVIPECAARPAVDDDRARRALAVIDGAKIVPSTHDAPFDPDLLDASGWVGHAALIASLPVVPVHERDRDQAHGAPWAGALDHAAKLPAGEGYFIKRPQRSYGTQRLIDYTRSAIAEVRALYPDVHTLAVGDISAELGGHISDHRSHQSGLDVDIGFYFKSKAAQHFDDANGDLDLEATWALLTAFTRIAAKDDGVQMIFLDYDVQRRLYEFARKRGTRDDELAFMFQYPNGPNELTGLVRHWPGHGNHMHVRFKP
;
A
#
# COMPACT_ATOMS: atom_id res chain seq x y z
N THR A 1 4.22 13.94 -14.68
CA THR A 1 5.02 13.52 -15.87
C THR A 1 4.07 12.74 -16.76
N LEU A 2 3.86 13.21 -17.98
CA LEU A 2 3.02 12.51 -18.96
C LEU A 2 3.69 11.18 -19.33
N VAL A 3 2.90 10.12 -19.44
CA VAL A 3 3.38 8.85 -20.02
C VAL A 3 3.87 9.16 -21.44
N PRO A 4 5.07 8.72 -21.83
CA PRO A 4 5.58 9.00 -23.17
C PRO A 4 4.59 8.57 -24.25
N ALA A 5 4.42 9.38 -25.27
CA ALA A 5 3.61 9.02 -26.42
C ALA A 5 4.14 7.71 -27.02
N GLY A 6 3.25 6.73 -27.21
CA GLY A 6 3.62 5.40 -27.69
C GLY A 6 3.76 4.33 -26.58
N THR A 7 3.57 4.66 -25.31
CA THR A 7 3.50 3.65 -24.23
C THR A 7 2.33 2.71 -24.50
N ILE A 8 2.60 1.41 -24.51
CA ILE A 8 1.57 0.37 -24.64
C ILE A 8 1.00 0.09 -23.26
N VAL A 9 -0.28 0.36 -23.08
CA VAL A 9 -1.02 -0.02 -21.86
C VAL A 9 -1.83 -1.26 -22.19
N VAL A 10 -1.54 -2.36 -21.50
CA VAL A 10 -2.24 -3.63 -21.70
C VAL A 10 -3.44 -3.67 -20.76
N ILE A 11 -4.66 -3.76 -21.29
CA ILE A 11 -5.89 -3.90 -20.52
C ILE A 11 -6.37 -5.33 -20.63
N PRO A 12 -6.51 -6.08 -19.53
CA PRO A 12 -7.09 -7.42 -19.56
C PRO A 12 -8.53 -7.36 -20.06
N GLU A 13 -8.89 -8.23 -20.99
CA GLU A 13 -10.30 -8.45 -21.34
C GLU A 13 -10.98 -9.16 -20.16
N CYS A 14 -11.70 -8.38 -19.33
CA CYS A 14 -12.54 -8.95 -18.30
C CYS A 14 -13.81 -9.53 -18.93
N ALA A 15 -13.98 -10.84 -18.83
CA ALA A 15 -15.27 -11.46 -19.06
C ALA A 15 -16.29 -10.91 -18.06
N ALA A 16 -17.45 -10.44 -18.55
CA ALA A 16 -18.63 -10.02 -17.83
C ALA A 16 -18.37 -9.10 -16.61
N ARG A 17 -18.21 -7.82 -16.88
CA ARG A 17 -18.10 -6.76 -15.87
C ARG A 17 -19.39 -6.60 -15.05
N PRO A 18 -19.34 -6.61 -13.72
CA PRO A 18 -20.32 -5.86 -12.95
C PRO A 18 -20.13 -4.36 -13.29
N ALA A 19 -21.22 -3.61 -13.34
CA ALA A 19 -21.20 -2.17 -13.61
C ALA A 19 -20.37 -1.47 -12.51
N VAL A 20 -19.09 -1.35 -12.75
CA VAL A 20 -18.21 -0.48 -11.96
C VAL A 20 -18.37 0.91 -12.54
N ASP A 21 -18.33 1.89 -11.66
CA ASP A 21 -18.40 3.31 -12.00
C ASP A 21 -17.43 3.65 -13.14
N ASP A 22 -17.94 3.54 -14.36
CA ASP A 22 -17.23 3.69 -15.63
C ASP A 22 -16.60 5.10 -15.75
N ASP A 23 -17.11 6.06 -14.97
CA ASP A 23 -16.62 7.43 -14.92
C ASP A 23 -15.28 7.55 -14.18
N ARG A 24 -15.03 6.74 -13.15
CA ARG A 24 -13.74 6.75 -12.44
C ARG A 24 -12.63 6.15 -13.31
N ALA A 25 -12.92 5.03 -13.98
CA ALA A 25 -11.98 4.40 -14.90
C ALA A 25 -11.67 5.31 -16.11
N ARG A 26 -12.68 6.01 -16.64
CA ARG A 26 -12.49 6.98 -17.73
C ARG A 26 -11.67 8.18 -17.30
N ARG A 27 -11.82 8.68 -16.07
CA ARG A 27 -10.99 9.78 -15.56
C ARG A 27 -9.54 9.35 -15.38
N ALA A 28 -9.30 8.13 -14.88
CA ALA A 28 -7.94 7.58 -14.78
C ALA A 28 -7.29 7.44 -16.16
N LEU A 29 -8.03 6.97 -17.17
CA LEU A 29 -7.55 6.84 -18.55
C LEU A 29 -7.37 8.19 -19.27
N ALA A 30 -8.19 9.21 -18.96
CA ALA A 30 -8.08 10.53 -19.54
C ALA A 30 -6.79 11.28 -19.16
N VAL A 31 -6.12 10.86 -18.06
CA VAL A 31 -4.81 11.42 -17.64
C VAL A 31 -3.66 10.88 -18.52
N ILE A 32 -3.89 9.80 -19.28
CA ILE A 32 -2.89 9.14 -20.11
C ILE A 32 -3.09 9.58 -21.57
N ASP A 33 -2.80 10.83 -21.85
CA ASP A 33 -2.89 11.34 -23.23
C ASP A 33 -1.82 10.68 -24.13
N GLY A 34 -2.26 10.05 -25.22
CA GLY A 34 -1.39 9.40 -26.21
C GLY A 34 -0.95 7.96 -25.89
N ALA A 35 -1.43 7.34 -24.83
CA ALA A 35 -1.17 5.92 -24.57
C ALA A 35 -2.01 5.01 -25.49
N LYS A 36 -1.37 4.01 -26.09
CA LYS A 36 -2.06 3.01 -26.89
C LYS A 36 -2.59 1.91 -25.99
N ILE A 37 -3.91 1.74 -25.94
CA ILE A 37 -4.57 0.68 -25.19
C ILE A 37 -4.61 -0.59 -26.05
N VAL A 38 -4.05 -1.69 -25.55
CA VAL A 38 -4.07 -3.00 -26.22
C VAL A 38 -4.77 -3.99 -25.29
N PRO A 39 -5.78 -4.75 -25.76
CA PRO A 39 -6.39 -5.81 -24.98
C PRO A 39 -5.34 -6.88 -24.63
N SER A 40 -5.29 -7.29 -23.37
CA SER A 40 -4.47 -8.42 -22.92
C SER A 40 -5.25 -9.71 -23.03
N THR A 41 -4.63 -10.75 -23.57
CA THR A 41 -5.16 -12.11 -23.51
C THR A 41 -4.83 -12.72 -22.15
N HIS A 42 -5.72 -13.58 -21.63
CA HIS A 42 -5.63 -14.20 -20.30
C HIS A 42 -4.38 -15.04 -20.02
N ASP A 43 -3.54 -15.29 -21.04
CA ASP A 43 -2.38 -16.17 -20.96
C ASP A 43 -1.06 -15.45 -20.69
N ALA A 44 -1.06 -14.15 -20.39
CA ALA A 44 0.15 -13.45 -19.98
C ALA A 44 0.61 -13.96 -18.59
N PRO A 45 1.91 -14.25 -18.38
CA PRO A 45 2.41 -14.62 -17.07
C PRO A 45 2.12 -13.52 -16.06
N PHE A 46 1.78 -13.92 -14.83
CA PHE A 46 1.56 -12.99 -13.73
C PHE A 46 2.79 -12.11 -13.52
N ASP A 47 2.58 -10.80 -13.59
CA ASP A 47 3.60 -9.80 -13.29
C ASP A 47 3.17 -9.05 -12.01
N PRO A 48 3.87 -9.23 -10.88
CA PRO A 48 3.53 -8.56 -9.64
C PRO A 48 3.61 -7.01 -9.74
N ASP A 49 4.38 -6.48 -10.70
CA ASP A 49 4.46 -5.05 -10.97
C ASP A 49 3.18 -4.50 -11.63
N LEU A 50 2.33 -5.38 -12.15
CA LEU A 50 1.03 -5.04 -12.73
C LEU A 50 -0.13 -5.24 -11.75
N LEU A 51 0.12 -5.64 -10.49
CA LEU A 51 -0.91 -5.69 -9.45
C LEU A 51 -1.47 -4.29 -9.22
N ASP A 52 -2.71 -4.10 -9.60
CA ASP A 52 -3.44 -2.89 -9.30
C ASP A 52 -4.58 -3.13 -8.31
N ALA A 53 -5.07 -2.04 -7.72
CA ALA A 53 -6.07 -2.07 -6.66
C ALA A 53 -7.42 -2.68 -7.07
N SER A 54 -7.65 -2.93 -8.35
CA SER A 54 -8.95 -3.39 -8.88
C SER A 54 -8.80 -4.45 -9.95
N GLY A 55 -7.57 -4.93 -10.24
CA GLY A 55 -7.28 -5.72 -11.42
C GLY A 55 -7.40 -4.91 -12.73
N TRP A 56 -7.23 -3.59 -12.64
CA TRP A 56 -7.38 -2.69 -13.77
C TRP A 56 -6.05 -2.10 -14.20
N VAL A 57 -5.63 -2.41 -15.40
CA VAL A 57 -4.39 -1.86 -16.00
C VAL A 57 -4.41 -0.34 -16.11
N GLY A 58 -5.59 0.29 -16.14
CA GLY A 58 -5.73 1.74 -16.07
C GLY A 58 -5.12 2.35 -14.79
N HIS A 59 -5.20 1.65 -13.67
CA HIS A 59 -4.55 2.07 -12.42
C HIS A 59 -3.02 1.96 -12.50
N ALA A 60 -2.50 0.87 -13.07
CA ALA A 60 -1.05 0.71 -13.27
C ALA A 60 -0.47 1.83 -14.13
N ALA A 61 -1.17 2.26 -15.18
CA ALA A 61 -0.73 3.35 -16.03
C ALA A 61 -0.78 4.72 -15.31
N LEU A 62 -1.82 4.97 -14.50
CA LEU A 62 -1.88 6.16 -13.64
C LEU A 62 -0.74 6.17 -12.63
N ILE A 63 -0.47 5.03 -12.00
CA ILE A 63 0.62 4.87 -11.04
C ILE A 63 1.98 5.11 -11.70
N ALA A 64 2.21 4.59 -12.90
CA ALA A 64 3.43 4.85 -13.67
C ALA A 64 3.60 6.33 -14.04
N SER A 65 2.51 7.12 -14.06
CA SER A 65 2.54 8.56 -14.31
C SER A 65 2.79 9.39 -13.04
N LEU A 66 2.66 8.80 -11.86
CA LEU A 66 2.98 9.50 -10.61
C LEU A 66 4.48 9.80 -10.53
N PRO A 67 4.88 10.90 -9.88
CA PRO A 67 6.29 11.21 -9.72
C PRO A 67 6.99 10.02 -9.04
N VAL A 68 7.95 9.41 -9.72
CA VAL A 68 8.82 8.41 -9.10
C VAL A 68 9.57 9.12 -7.99
N VAL A 69 9.28 8.75 -6.75
CA VAL A 69 10.08 9.19 -5.61
C VAL A 69 11.45 8.55 -5.78
N PRO A 70 12.53 9.33 -5.92
CA PRO A 70 13.86 8.76 -6.08
C PRO A 70 14.20 7.92 -4.85
N VAL A 71 14.45 6.64 -5.05
CA VAL A 71 14.97 5.78 -4.00
C VAL A 71 16.48 6.13 -3.88
N HIS A 72 16.85 6.67 -2.75
CA HIS A 72 18.24 7.04 -2.50
C HIS A 72 19.05 5.77 -2.16
N GLU A 73 20.11 5.51 -2.90
CA GLU A 73 21.04 4.38 -2.65
C GLU A 73 21.70 4.41 -1.26
N ARG A 74 21.58 5.53 -0.53
CA ARG A 74 22.19 5.76 0.79
C ARG A 74 21.45 5.10 1.96
N ASP A 75 20.30 4.48 1.74
CA ASP A 75 19.40 4.09 2.83
C ASP A 75 19.75 2.76 3.48
N ARG A 76 20.65 1.97 2.89
CA ARG A 76 21.02 0.65 3.42
C ARG A 76 21.77 0.73 4.75
N ASP A 77 22.40 1.85 5.03
CA ASP A 77 23.20 2.06 6.25
C ASP A 77 22.44 2.80 7.35
N GLN A 78 21.15 3.15 7.15
CA GLN A 78 20.38 3.87 8.15
C GLN A 78 19.80 2.95 9.23
N ALA A 79 19.28 1.79 8.86
CA ALA A 79 18.67 0.84 9.79
C ALA A 79 19.69 -0.19 10.27
N HIS A 80 19.83 -0.32 11.59
CA HIS A 80 20.73 -1.28 12.20
C HIS A 80 19.95 -2.27 13.07
N GLY A 81 20.34 -3.54 13.01
CA GLY A 81 19.72 -4.60 13.78
C GLY A 81 18.32 -4.98 13.28
N ALA A 82 17.56 -5.62 14.16
CA ALA A 82 16.21 -6.08 13.83
C ALA A 82 15.15 -5.03 14.18
N PRO A 83 13.97 -5.04 13.54
CA PRO A 83 12.86 -4.12 13.87
C PRO A 83 12.48 -4.13 15.37
N TRP A 84 12.77 -5.20 16.09
CA TRP A 84 12.49 -5.37 17.53
C TRP A 84 13.72 -5.27 18.44
N ALA A 85 14.89 -5.04 17.88
CA ALA A 85 16.16 -4.88 18.58
C ALA A 85 17.13 -4.09 17.67
N GLY A 86 16.78 -2.86 17.37
CA GLY A 86 17.50 -2.07 16.38
C GLY A 86 17.77 -0.63 16.80
N ALA A 87 18.46 0.07 15.90
CA ALA A 87 18.77 1.47 15.99
C ALA A 87 18.62 2.11 14.59
N LEU A 88 18.61 3.43 14.55
CA LEU A 88 18.43 4.21 13.32
C LEU A 88 19.45 5.34 13.30
N ASP A 89 20.27 5.38 12.26
CA ASP A 89 21.23 6.45 12.00
C ASP A 89 20.75 7.35 10.86
N HIS A 90 21.07 8.63 10.93
CA HIS A 90 20.69 9.60 9.89
C HIS A 90 19.22 9.55 9.51
N ALA A 91 18.35 9.39 10.50
CA ALA A 91 16.91 9.21 10.32
C ALA A 91 16.29 10.29 9.43
N ALA A 92 15.46 9.87 8.50
CA ALA A 92 14.54 10.77 7.79
C ALA A 92 13.27 10.97 8.60
N LYS A 93 12.83 12.20 8.74
CA LYS A 93 11.56 12.51 9.37
C LYS A 93 10.45 12.56 8.33
N LEU A 94 9.33 11.91 8.59
CA LEU A 94 8.14 12.04 7.75
C LEU A 94 7.69 13.52 7.76
N PRO A 95 7.77 14.24 6.63
CA PRO A 95 7.34 15.64 6.58
C PRO A 95 5.82 15.75 6.62
N ALA A 96 5.30 16.90 6.97
CA ALA A 96 3.89 17.22 6.69
C ALA A 96 3.65 17.12 5.16
N GLY A 97 2.50 16.61 4.78
CA GLY A 97 2.17 16.40 3.37
C GLY A 97 0.67 16.28 3.13
N GLU A 98 0.29 16.27 1.87
CA GLU A 98 -1.10 16.09 1.49
C GLU A 98 -1.56 14.64 1.69
N GLY A 99 -2.80 14.50 2.13
CA GLY A 99 -3.49 13.21 2.23
C GLY A 99 -3.21 12.41 3.47
N TYR A 100 -2.35 12.85 4.34
CA TYR A 100 -2.12 12.22 5.63
C TYR A 100 -1.85 13.25 6.74
N PHE A 101 -2.02 12.79 7.97
CA PHE A 101 -1.55 13.51 9.14
C PHE A 101 -0.73 12.60 10.05
N ILE A 102 0.22 13.16 10.75
CA ILE A 102 1.14 12.44 11.63
C ILE A 102 0.61 12.45 13.05
N LYS A 103 0.25 11.27 13.59
CA LYS A 103 -0.32 11.17 14.95
C LYS A 103 0.67 11.57 16.04
N ARG A 104 1.93 11.14 15.92
CA ARG A 104 2.99 11.37 16.91
C ARG A 104 4.27 11.85 16.21
N PRO A 105 4.46 13.17 16.04
CA PRO A 105 5.63 13.70 15.30
C PRO A 105 6.99 13.31 15.87
N GLN A 106 7.07 12.96 17.16
CA GLN A 106 8.30 12.49 17.81
C GLN A 106 8.62 11.02 17.49
N ARG A 107 7.70 10.30 16.87
CA ARG A 107 7.85 8.90 16.44
C ARG A 107 7.67 8.72 14.93
N SER A 108 7.95 9.78 14.17
CA SER A 108 7.80 9.80 12.72
C SER A 108 9.12 9.73 11.97
N TYR A 109 10.11 9.07 12.54
CA TYR A 109 11.44 8.92 11.97
C TYR A 109 11.63 7.51 11.40
N GLY A 110 12.22 7.42 10.22
CA GLY A 110 12.48 6.14 9.55
C GLY A 110 13.63 6.24 8.57
N THR A 111 13.86 5.16 7.82
CA THR A 111 14.75 5.23 6.66
C THR A 111 14.13 6.13 5.59
N GLN A 112 14.95 6.79 4.78
CA GLN A 112 14.45 7.67 3.72
C GLN A 112 13.50 6.90 2.77
N ARG A 113 13.87 5.68 2.38
CA ARG A 113 13.05 4.83 1.50
C ARG A 113 11.67 4.50 2.11
N LEU A 114 11.58 4.17 3.41
CA LEU A 114 10.29 3.94 4.07
C LEU A 114 9.42 5.19 3.99
N ILE A 115 10.00 6.36 4.26
CA ILE A 115 9.30 7.65 4.18
C ILE A 115 8.77 7.88 2.76
N ASP A 116 9.61 7.69 1.75
CA ASP A 116 9.29 7.95 0.35
C ASP A 116 8.24 6.96 -0.18
N TYR A 117 8.38 5.67 0.12
CA TYR A 117 7.40 4.66 -0.26
C TYR A 117 6.04 4.87 0.42
N THR A 118 6.04 5.23 1.71
CA THR A 118 4.80 5.54 2.43
C THR A 118 4.08 6.72 1.81
N ARG A 119 4.78 7.79 1.51
CA ARG A 119 4.21 8.97 0.85
C ARG A 119 3.70 8.65 -0.56
N SER A 120 4.46 7.87 -1.32
CA SER A 120 4.08 7.45 -2.67
C SER A 120 2.79 6.62 -2.65
N ALA A 121 2.67 5.65 -1.74
CA ALA A 121 1.47 4.82 -1.61
C ALA A 121 0.22 5.66 -1.27
N ILE A 122 0.34 6.64 -0.36
CA ILE A 122 -0.77 7.55 -0.02
C ILE A 122 -1.12 8.46 -1.19
N ALA A 123 -0.12 9.01 -1.89
CA ALA A 123 -0.35 9.87 -3.05
C ALA A 123 -1.06 9.12 -4.18
N GLU A 124 -0.72 7.86 -4.39
CA GLU A 124 -1.38 6.98 -5.36
C GLU A 124 -2.87 6.81 -5.05
N VAL A 125 -3.21 6.47 -3.81
CA VAL A 125 -4.63 6.34 -3.41
C VAL A 125 -5.39 7.63 -3.62
N ARG A 126 -4.79 8.77 -3.29
CA ARG A 126 -5.43 10.06 -3.51
C ARG A 126 -5.63 10.40 -4.99
N ALA A 127 -4.71 10.00 -5.84
CA ALA A 127 -4.86 10.16 -7.29
C ALA A 127 -6.03 9.32 -7.84
N LEU A 128 -6.20 8.09 -7.32
CA LEU A 128 -7.28 7.18 -7.71
C LEU A 128 -8.63 7.59 -7.09
N TYR A 129 -8.61 8.05 -5.85
CA TYR A 129 -9.77 8.39 -5.03
C TYR A 129 -9.60 9.80 -4.42
N PRO A 130 -9.79 10.88 -5.20
CA PRO A 130 -9.50 12.25 -4.73
C PRO A 130 -10.29 12.68 -3.50
N ASP A 131 -11.46 12.06 -3.29
CA ASP A 131 -12.39 12.39 -2.21
C ASP A 131 -12.14 11.63 -0.91
N VAL A 132 -11.11 10.77 -0.81
CA VAL A 132 -10.81 10.08 0.45
C VAL A 132 -10.42 11.08 1.54
N HIS A 133 -10.71 10.71 2.79
CA HIS A 133 -10.28 11.53 3.92
C HIS A 133 -8.75 11.47 4.10
N THR A 134 -8.21 12.40 4.88
CA THR A 134 -6.81 12.41 5.30
C THR A 134 -6.48 11.17 6.13
N LEU A 135 -5.45 10.43 5.73
CA LEU A 135 -5.07 9.16 6.34
C LEU A 135 -4.21 9.38 7.59
N ALA A 136 -4.47 8.64 8.65
CA ALA A 136 -3.62 8.66 9.83
C ALA A 136 -2.31 7.88 9.60
N VAL A 137 -1.16 8.51 9.76
CA VAL A 137 0.12 7.83 9.88
C VAL A 137 0.52 7.81 11.36
N GLY A 138 0.70 6.63 11.89
CA GLY A 138 1.03 6.37 13.28
C GLY A 138 2.53 6.39 13.55
N ASP A 139 2.98 5.40 14.33
CA ASP A 139 4.39 5.33 14.72
C ASP A 139 5.24 4.72 13.59
N ILE A 140 6.43 5.25 13.44
CA ILE A 140 7.50 4.69 12.62
C ILE A 140 8.63 4.28 13.55
N SER A 141 9.35 5.24 14.12
CA SER A 141 10.44 5.02 15.08
C SER A 141 10.76 6.33 15.83
N ALA A 142 11.51 6.24 16.91
CA ALA A 142 12.21 7.38 17.46
C ALA A 142 13.37 7.81 16.53
N GLU A 143 13.90 9.02 16.69
CA GLU A 143 14.94 9.59 15.83
C GLU A 143 16.22 8.75 15.76
N LEU A 144 16.62 8.14 16.88
CA LEU A 144 17.77 7.25 16.95
C LEU A 144 17.40 5.76 16.96
N GLY A 145 16.13 5.45 16.66
CA GLY A 145 15.62 4.09 16.83
C GLY A 145 15.49 3.68 18.29
N GLY A 146 15.63 2.38 18.55
CA GLY A 146 15.50 1.82 19.88
C GLY A 146 14.05 1.69 20.34
N HIS A 147 13.89 1.20 21.58
CA HIS A 147 12.56 0.89 22.12
C HIS A 147 11.67 2.13 22.25
N ILE A 148 10.45 2.02 21.78
CA ILE A 148 9.36 2.97 22.04
C ILE A 148 8.23 2.26 22.80
N SER A 149 7.54 3.00 23.70
CA SER A 149 6.43 2.45 24.48
C SER A 149 5.31 1.94 23.56
N ASP A 150 4.58 0.95 24.02
CA ASP A 150 3.42 0.34 23.36
C ASP A 150 3.73 -0.52 22.13
N HIS A 151 5.02 -0.66 21.73
CA HIS A 151 5.44 -1.45 20.60
C HIS A 151 6.54 -2.45 20.96
N ARG A 152 6.47 -3.64 20.34
CA ARG A 152 7.56 -4.63 20.39
C ARG A 152 8.58 -4.43 19.27
N SER A 153 8.22 -3.73 18.22
CA SER A 153 9.05 -3.38 17.07
C SER A 153 9.16 -1.86 16.92
N HIS A 154 9.28 -1.32 15.71
CA HIS A 154 9.49 0.11 15.47
C HIS A 154 10.81 0.66 16.01
N GLN A 155 11.88 -0.18 16.04
CA GLN A 155 13.15 0.20 16.65
C GLN A 155 14.26 0.52 15.65
N SER A 156 14.07 0.25 14.35
CA SER A 156 15.08 0.45 13.31
C SER A 156 14.62 1.33 12.15
N GLY A 157 13.45 1.98 12.27
CA GLY A 157 12.92 2.83 11.21
C GLY A 157 12.47 2.09 9.95
N LEU A 158 12.17 0.79 10.07
CA LEU A 158 11.68 -0.08 8.99
C LEU A 158 10.21 -0.48 9.12
N ASP A 159 9.53 -0.01 10.16
CA ASP A 159 8.12 -0.26 10.42
C ASP A 159 7.32 1.05 10.33
N VAL A 160 6.10 0.98 9.81
CA VAL A 160 5.15 2.10 9.85
C VAL A 160 3.74 1.61 10.07
N ASP A 161 3.03 2.26 11.00
CA ASP A 161 1.61 2.05 11.25
C ASP A 161 0.78 3.03 10.44
N ILE A 162 -0.21 2.54 9.68
CA ILE A 162 -1.05 3.35 8.81
C ILE A 162 -2.51 2.97 9.00
N GLY A 163 -3.37 3.95 9.23
CA GLY A 163 -4.82 3.77 9.38
C GLY A 163 -5.51 3.27 8.11
N PHE A 164 -6.79 3.03 8.23
CA PHE A 164 -7.67 2.65 7.12
C PHE A 164 -8.41 3.85 6.55
N TYR A 165 -8.91 3.71 5.35
CA TYR A 165 -9.90 4.63 4.78
C TYR A 165 -11.32 4.21 5.16
N PHE A 166 -12.16 5.21 5.43
CA PHE A 166 -13.58 5.03 5.81
C PHE A 166 -14.50 5.87 4.92
N LYS A 167 -15.69 5.36 4.66
CA LYS A 167 -16.69 6.04 3.80
C LYS A 167 -17.22 7.33 4.42
N SER A 168 -17.33 7.37 5.76
CA SER A 168 -17.73 8.57 6.51
C SER A 168 -16.79 9.75 6.33
N LYS A 169 -15.55 9.48 5.85
CA LYS A 169 -14.50 10.48 5.62
C LYS A 169 -14.12 11.29 6.88
N ALA A 170 -14.54 10.83 8.06
CA ALA A 170 -14.32 11.52 9.32
C ALA A 170 -13.14 10.95 10.15
N ALA A 171 -12.65 9.76 9.80
CA ALA A 171 -11.62 9.07 10.58
C ALA A 171 -10.29 9.81 10.49
N GLN A 172 -9.87 10.35 11.63
CA GLN A 172 -8.56 11.02 11.79
C GLN A 172 -7.65 10.25 12.76
N HIS A 173 -8.04 9.04 13.16
CA HIS A 173 -7.32 8.18 14.10
C HIS A 173 -7.31 6.74 13.58
N PHE A 174 -6.76 5.84 14.36
CA PHE A 174 -6.87 4.41 14.09
C PHE A 174 -8.24 3.94 14.62
N ASP A 175 -9.19 3.84 13.72
CA ASP A 175 -10.52 3.34 14.01
C ASP A 175 -10.64 1.89 13.57
N ASP A 176 -11.38 1.09 14.35
CA ASP A 176 -11.60 -0.32 14.03
C ASP A 176 -12.26 -0.49 12.65
N ALA A 177 -11.80 -1.47 11.90
CA ALA A 177 -12.34 -1.84 10.60
C ALA A 177 -13.76 -2.41 10.75
N ASN A 178 -14.73 -1.53 10.93
CA ASN A 178 -16.16 -1.84 11.04
C ASN A 178 -16.87 -1.79 9.68
N GLY A 179 -18.19 -1.71 9.68
CA GLY A 179 -19.01 -1.64 8.47
C GLY A 179 -18.79 -0.43 7.57
N ASP A 180 -18.17 0.63 8.10
CA ASP A 180 -17.87 1.87 7.37
C ASP A 180 -16.51 1.86 6.64
N LEU A 181 -15.73 0.78 6.75
CA LEU A 181 -14.46 0.62 6.03
C LEU A 181 -14.66 0.84 4.53
N ASP A 182 -13.91 1.77 3.95
CA ASP A 182 -13.83 1.95 2.50
C ASP A 182 -12.91 0.88 1.92
N LEU A 183 -13.53 -0.21 1.47
CA LEU A 183 -12.81 -1.36 0.92
C LEU A 183 -12.06 -1.00 -0.38
N GLU A 184 -12.56 -0.07 -1.18
CA GLU A 184 -11.90 0.33 -2.42
C GLU A 184 -10.58 1.08 -2.13
N ALA A 185 -10.66 2.14 -1.34
CA ALA A 185 -9.49 2.95 -1.03
C ALA A 185 -8.48 2.20 -0.15
N THR A 186 -8.96 1.37 0.80
CA THR A 186 -8.08 0.54 1.63
C THR A 186 -7.41 -0.56 0.83
N TRP A 187 -8.12 -1.18 -0.12
CA TRP A 187 -7.55 -2.13 -1.07
C TRP A 187 -6.48 -1.48 -1.94
N ALA A 188 -6.73 -0.28 -2.46
CA ALA A 188 -5.75 0.46 -3.24
C ALA A 188 -4.46 0.73 -2.44
N LEU A 189 -4.59 1.12 -1.17
CA LEU A 189 -3.44 1.33 -0.29
C LEU A 189 -2.65 0.03 -0.07
N LEU A 190 -3.36 -1.08 0.22
CA LEU A 190 -2.73 -2.38 0.41
C LEU A 190 -1.99 -2.83 -0.86
N THR A 191 -2.60 -2.64 -2.02
CA THR A 191 -2.03 -3.02 -3.31
C THR A 191 -0.79 -2.17 -3.65
N ALA A 192 -0.81 -0.87 -3.33
CA ALA A 192 0.36 -0.01 -3.49
C ALA A 192 1.56 -0.55 -2.70
N PHE A 193 1.37 -0.96 -1.45
CA PHE A 193 2.42 -1.60 -0.66
C PHE A 193 2.82 -2.98 -1.18
N THR A 194 1.87 -3.76 -1.70
CA THR A 194 2.16 -5.07 -2.30
C THR A 194 3.07 -4.95 -3.52
N ARG A 195 2.86 -3.95 -4.37
CA ARG A 195 3.77 -3.68 -5.50
C ARG A 195 5.18 -3.28 -5.05
N ILE A 196 5.27 -2.50 -3.97
CA ILE A 196 6.57 -2.15 -3.38
C ILE A 196 7.29 -3.40 -2.86
N ALA A 197 6.57 -4.45 -2.44
CA ALA A 197 7.18 -5.69 -1.97
C ALA A 197 7.99 -6.44 -3.05
N ALA A 198 7.70 -6.21 -4.34
CA ALA A 198 8.48 -6.75 -5.45
C ALA A 198 9.90 -6.15 -5.56
N LYS A 199 10.15 -4.99 -4.95
CA LYS A 199 11.45 -4.34 -4.94
C LYS A 199 12.39 -4.99 -3.91
N ASP A 200 13.69 -4.97 -4.19
CA ASP A 200 14.71 -5.56 -3.30
C ASP A 200 14.73 -4.90 -1.91
N ASP A 201 14.46 -3.62 -1.85
CA ASP A 201 14.42 -2.79 -0.64
C ASP A 201 12.99 -2.45 -0.16
N GLY A 202 12.00 -3.11 -0.75
CA GLY A 202 10.59 -2.82 -0.57
C GLY A 202 9.97 -3.41 0.69
N VAL A 203 8.65 -3.64 0.63
CA VAL A 203 7.89 -4.21 1.75
C VAL A 203 8.29 -5.67 1.96
N GLN A 204 8.57 -6.02 3.21
CA GLN A 204 8.85 -7.38 3.66
C GLN A 204 7.56 -8.10 4.07
N MET A 205 6.68 -7.41 4.79
CA MET A 205 5.47 -7.98 5.39
C MET A 205 4.50 -6.87 5.78
N ILE A 206 3.22 -7.21 5.78
CA ILE A 206 2.15 -6.35 6.31
C ILE A 206 1.41 -7.13 7.38
N PHE A 207 1.32 -6.58 8.60
CA PHE A 207 0.52 -7.17 9.65
C PHE A 207 -0.88 -6.55 9.63
N LEU A 208 -1.89 -7.41 9.66
CA LEU A 208 -3.28 -7.05 9.56
C LEU A 208 -4.15 -8.10 10.25
N ASP A 209 -5.22 -7.68 10.91
CA ASP A 209 -6.16 -8.60 11.53
C ASP A 209 -6.77 -9.56 10.50
N TYR A 210 -7.01 -10.81 10.92
CA TYR A 210 -7.47 -11.87 10.01
C TYR A 210 -8.86 -11.59 9.42
N ASP A 211 -9.75 -10.95 10.19
CA ASP A 211 -11.08 -10.59 9.69
C ASP A 211 -11.02 -9.44 8.67
N VAL A 212 -10.11 -8.49 8.88
CA VAL A 212 -9.85 -7.42 7.90
C VAL A 212 -9.27 -8.00 6.62
N GLN A 213 -8.32 -8.96 6.71
CA GLN A 213 -7.82 -9.69 5.54
C GLN A 213 -8.97 -10.37 4.79
N ARG A 214 -9.86 -11.09 5.48
CA ARG A 214 -11.03 -11.74 4.88
C ARG A 214 -11.88 -10.76 4.08
N ARG A 215 -12.17 -9.59 4.65
CA ARG A 215 -13.01 -8.57 4.00
C ARG A 215 -12.36 -8.02 2.73
N LEU A 216 -11.07 -7.71 2.77
CA LEU A 216 -10.32 -7.22 1.60
C LEU A 216 -10.15 -8.32 0.54
N TYR A 217 -9.86 -9.55 0.96
CA TYR A 217 -9.78 -10.72 0.07
C TYR A 217 -11.10 -10.96 -0.68
N GLU A 218 -12.23 -11.02 0.05
CA GLU A 218 -13.55 -11.23 -0.55
C GLU A 218 -13.93 -10.07 -1.50
N PHE A 219 -13.58 -8.85 -1.13
CA PHE A 219 -13.77 -7.68 -1.97
C PHE A 219 -12.96 -7.80 -3.27
N ALA A 220 -11.67 -8.07 -3.19
CA ALA A 220 -10.79 -8.20 -4.33
C ALA A 220 -11.22 -9.36 -5.25
N ARG A 221 -11.57 -10.52 -4.67
CA ARG A 221 -12.07 -11.67 -5.42
C ARG A 221 -13.34 -11.35 -6.20
N LYS A 222 -14.29 -10.65 -5.59
CA LYS A 222 -15.52 -10.20 -6.27
C LYS A 222 -15.23 -9.25 -7.43
N ARG A 223 -14.11 -8.55 -7.41
CA ARG A 223 -13.68 -7.64 -8.48
C ARG A 223 -12.82 -8.31 -9.54
N GLY A 224 -12.58 -9.60 -9.43
CA GLY A 224 -11.88 -10.40 -10.42
C GLY A 224 -10.37 -10.50 -10.22
N THR A 225 -9.85 -10.15 -9.03
CA THR A 225 -8.46 -10.43 -8.68
C THR A 225 -8.23 -11.94 -8.73
N ARG A 226 -7.15 -12.37 -9.33
CA ARG A 226 -6.83 -13.77 -9.58
C ARG A 226 -6.50 -14.51 -8.29
N ASP A 227 -6.79 -15.81 -8.25
CA ASP A 227 -6.55 -16.63 -7.04
C ASP A 227 -5.06 -16.72 -6.68
N ASP A 228 -4.15 -16.71 -7.67
CA ASP A 228 -2.70 -16.72 -7.43
C ASP A 228 -2.19 -15.38 -6.88
N GLU A 229 -2.73 -14.26 -7.31
CA GLU A 229 -2.46 -12.93 -6.76
C GLU A 229 -2.93 -12.84 -5.31
N LEU A 230 -4.16 -13.31 -5.05
CA LEU A 230 -4.72 -13.35 -3.70
C LEU A 230 -3.91 -14.26 -2.77
N ALA A 231 -3.44 -15.42 -3.26
CA ALA A 231 -2.60 -16.34 -2.51
C ALA A 231 -1.22 -15.76 -2.21
N PHE A 232 -0.65 -14.97 -3.12
CA PHE A 232 0.59 -14.23 -2.89
C PHE A 232 0.40 -13.14 -1.83
N MET A 233 -0.72 -12.41 -1.91
CA MET A 233 -0.98 -11.28 -1.02
C MET A 233 -1.36 -11.70 0.39
N PHE A 234 -2.30 -12.63 0.54
CA PHE A 234 -2.96 -12.88 1.82
C PHE A 234 -2.62 -14.22 2.45
N GLN A 235 -2.51 -14.21 3.76
CA GLN A 235 -2.56 -15.42 4.57
C GLN A 235 -3.96 -16.05 4.54
N TYR A 236 -5.03 -15.25 4.58
CA TYR A 236 -6.40 -15.71 4.41
C TYR A 236 -6.58 -16.35 3.01
N PRO A 237 -7.26 -17.52 2.85
CA PRO A 237 -8.07 -18.23 3.84
C PRO A 237 -7.33 -19.37 4.60
N ASN A 238 -6.01 -19.48 4.51
CA ASN A 238 -5.26 -20.65 5.03
C ASN A 238 -5.26 -20.80 6.55
N GLY A 239 -5.71 -19.78 7.28
CA GLY A 239 -5.80 -19.78 8.74
C GLY A 239 -4.89 -18.74 9.40
N PRO A 240 -5.25 -18.23 10.58
CA PRO A 240 -4.55 -17.11 11.23
C PRO A 240 -3.17 -17.48 11.79
N ASN A 241 -2.83 -18.78 11.84
CA ASN A 241 -1.54 -19.28 12.33
C ASN A 241 -0.59 -19.71 11.18
N GLU A 242 -1.04 -19.66 9.93
CA GLU A 242 -0.22 -20.03 8.79
C GLU A 242 0.77 -18.91 8.45
N LEU A 243 1.94 -19.29 7.94
CA LEU A 243 3.02 -18.36 7.61
C LEU A 243 3.10 -18.08 6.09
N THR A 244 1.95 -17.99 5.44
CA THR A 244 1.82 -17.73 4.01
C THR A 244 1.38 -16.30 3.74
N GLY A 245 1.61 -15.83 2.52
CA GLY A 245 1.22 -14.48 2.07
C GLY A 245 2.13 -13.36 2.59
N LEU A 246 2.05 -12.23 1.92
CA LEU A 246 2.69 -10.97 2.31
C LEU A 246 1.97 -10.34 3.50
N VAL A 247 0.63 -10.40 3.50
CA VAL A 247 -0.26 -9.89 4.55
C VAL A 247 -0.55 -11.00 5.53
N ARG A 248 -0.12 -10.82 6.78
CA ARG A 248 -0.22 -11.83 7.84
C ARG A 248 -1.00 -11.33 9.04
N HIS A 249 -1.72 -12.26 9.67
CA HIS A 249 -2.44 -11.94 10.90
C HIS A 249 -1.48 -11.63 12.04
N TRP A 250 -1.78 -10.54 12.73
CA TRP A 250 -1.19 -10.25 14.01
C TRP A 250 -2.23 -9.60 14.93
N PRO A 251 -2.41 -10.07 16.17
CA PRO A 251 -3.36 -9.49 17.11
C PRO A 251 -3.13 -7.99 17.33
N GLY A 252 -4.22 -7.22 17.47
CA GLY A 252 -4.15 -5.77 17.67
C GLY A 252 -4.10 -4.94 16.40
N HIS A 253 -4.15 -5.55 15.21
CA HIS A 253 -4.12 -4.86 13.91
C HIS A 253 -5.50 -4.80 13.22
N GLY A 254 -6.57 -4.66 14.02
CA GLY A 254 -7.94 -4.47 13.52
C GLY A 254 -8.28 -3.03 13.13
N ASN A 255 -7.43 -2.06 13.48
CA ASN A 255 -7.67 -0.63 13.27
C ASN A 255 -6.57 0.09 12.46
N HIS A 256 -5.54 -0.62 12.03
CA HIS A 256 -4.45 -0.12 11.19
C HIS A 256 -3.74 -1.26 10.49
N MET A 257 -3.00 -0.93 9.43
CA MET A 257 -1.95 -1.78 8.84
C MET A 257 -0.61 -1.44 9.49
N HIS A 258 0.15 -2.46 9.88
CA HIS A 258 1.55 -2.31 10.21
C HIS A 258 2.37 -2.81 9.02
N VAL A 259 3.07 -1.94 8.34
CA VAL A 259 3.88 -2.25 7.16
C VAL A 259 5.34 -2.31 7.56
N ARG A 260 5.97 -3.45 7.30
CA ARG A 260 7.40 -3.69 7.54
C ARG A 260 8.17 -3.71 6.25
N PHE A 261 9.25 -2.96 6.18
CA PHE A 261 10.17 -2.93 5.04
C PHE A 261 11.35 -3.90 5.25
N LYS A 262 11.94 -4.34 4.14
CA LYS A 262 13.15 -5.15 4.14
C LYS A 262 14.32 -4.35 4.74
N PRO A 263 15.27 -5.01 5.42
CA PRO A 263 16.45 -4.36 5.95
C PRO A 263 17.43 -3.88 4.87
#